data_9fb2572f6a3ee0a7f2dd198adaac1d99
#
_entry.id   9fb2572f6a3ee0a7f2dd198adaac1d99
#
_cell.length_a   1.000
_cell.length_b   1.000
_cell.length_c   1.000
_cell.angle_alpha   90.00
_cell.angle_beta   90.00
_cell.angle_gamma   90.00
#
_symmetry.space_group_name_H-M   'P 1'
#
loop_
_entity.id
_entity.type
_entity.pdbx_description
1 polymer ?
#
loop_
_entity_poly.entity_id
_entity_poly.type
_entity_poly.pdbx_seq_one_letter_code
_entity_poly.pdbx_strand_id
1 'polypeptide(L)' 'MFGLFKSQSKLDKLQKQYENLMSEWHKLSSINRSKSDEKYAEAQQILAQIDVLKQS' A
#
# COMPACT_ATOMS: atom_id res chain seq x y z
N MET A 1 -13.89 -19.52 7.18
CA MET A 1 -14.80 -18.59 6.53
C MET A 1 -14.76 -17.20 7.11
N PHE A 2 -14.99 -17.11 8.41
CA PHE A 2 -14.98 -15.79 9.05
C PHE A 2 -13.61 -15.13 8.98
N GLY A 3 -12.57 -15.93 9.09
CA GLY A 3 -11.22 -15.39 8.96
C GLY A 3 -10.96 -14.80 7.60
N LEU A 4 -11.55 -15.37 6.57
CA LEU A 4 -11.40 -14.87 5.20
C LEU A 4 -12.02 -13.50 5.05
N PHE A 5 -13.18 -13.30 5.66
CA PHE A 5 -13.83 -12.00 5.58
C PHE A 5 -12.98 -10.91 6.24
N LYS A 6 -12.43 -11.21 7.41
CA LYS A 6 -11.57 -10.25 8.09
C LYS A 6 -10.30 -9.98 7.28
N SER A 7 -9.73 -11.03 6.72
CA SER A 7 -8.53 -10.89 5.90
C SER A 7 -8.81 -10.04 4.67
N GLN A 8 -9.96 -10.25 4.02
CA GLN A 8 -10.30 -9.49 2.83
C GLN A 8 -10.53 -8.03 3.15
N SER A 9 -11.20 -7.75 4.28
CA SER A 9 -11.44 -6.38 4.67
C SER A 9 -10.14 -5.62 4.93
N LYS A 10 -9.22 -6.28 5.61
CA LYS A 10 -7.91 -5.71 5.88
C LYS A 10 -7.13 -5.53 4.60
N LEU A 11 -7.21 -6.53 3.73
CA LEU A 11 -6.52 -6.50 2.44
C LEU A 11 -7.03 -5.34 1.59
N ASP A 12 -8.33 -5.14 1.57
CA ASP A 12 -8.93 -4.04 0.81
C ASP A 12 -8.41 -2.68 1.29
N LYS A 13 -8.32 -2.51 2.61
CA LYS A 13 -7.80 -1.27 3.18
C LYS A 13 -6.35 -1.05 2.78
N LEU A 14 -5.55 -2.09 2.88
CA LEU A 14 -4.15 -2.00 2.53
C LEU A 14 -3.97 -1.71 1.05
N GLN A 15 -4.77 -2.34 0.20
CA GLN A 15 -4.69 -2.09 -1.23
C GLN A 15 -5.04 -0.64 -1.56
N LYS A 16 -6.04 -0.10 -0.90
CA LYS A 16 -6.40 1.30 -1.11
C LYS A 16 -5.28 2.23 -0.65
N GLN A 17 -4.68 1.93 0.49
CA GLN A 17 -3.55 2.71 0.96
C GLN A 17 -2.39 2.65 -0.02
N TYR A 18 -2.11 1.47 -0.53
CA TYR A 18 -1.04 1.29 -1.50
C TYR A 18 -1.32 2.11 -2.76
N GLU A 19 -2.53 2.03 -3.28
CA GLU A 19 -2.90 2.78 -4.47
C GLU A 19 -2.79 4.28 -4.26
N ASN A 20 -3.23 4.76 -3.10
CA ASN A 20 -3.13 6.18 -2.77
C ASN A 20 -1.67 6.62 -2.69
N LEU A 21 -0.84 5.82 -2.05
CA LEU A 21 0.58 6.14 -1.92
C LEU A 21 1.27 6.15 -3.28
N MET A 22 0.94 5.21 -4.13
CA MET A 22 1.53 5.16 -5.46
C MET A 22 1.06 6.33 -6.32
N SER A 23 -0.19 6.74 -6.14
CA SER A 23 -0.71 7.92 -6.84
C SER A 23 0.04 9.18 -6.40
N GLU A 24 0.22 9.33 -5.09
CA GLU A 24 0.97 10.46 -4.56
C GLU A 24 2.44 10.41 -4.99
N TRP A 25 3.02 9.21 -4.97
CA TRP A 25 4.39 9.03 -5.44
C TRP A 25 4.53 9.51 -6.88
N HIS A 26 3.59 9.14 -7.72
CA HIS A 26 3.60 9.52 -9.13
C HIS A 26 3.54 11.04 -9.29
N LYS A 27 2.65 11.67 -8.54
CA LYS A 27 2.50 13.12 -8.60
C LYS A 27 3.76 13.84 -8.11
N LEU A 28 4.30 13.35 -7.00
CA LEU A 28 5.46 14.00 -6.37
C LEU A 28 6.74 13.72 -7.11
N SER A 29 6.80 12.69 -7.92
CA SER A 29 8.02 12.31 -8.62
C SER A 29 8.51 13.42 -9.55
N SER A 30 7.62 14.25 -10.04
CA SER A 30 7.99 15.36 -10.90
C SER A 30 8.05 16.70 -10.17
N ILE A 31 7.61 16.74 -8.91
CA ILE A 31 7.56 17.96 -8.14
C ILE A 31 8.56 17.96 -7.00
N ASN A 32 8.62 16.85 -6.26
CA ASN A 32 9.49 16.76 -5.08
C ASN A 32 9.95 15.31 -4.91
N ARG A 33 11.18 15.06 -5.31
CA ARG A 33 11.72 13.69 -5.29
C ARG A 33 11.88 13.15 -3.88
N SER A 34 12.26 13.99 -2.94
CA SER A 34 12.44 13.54 -1.55
C SER A 34 11.14 12.99 -1.00
N LYS A 35 10.05 13.73 -1.19
CA LYS A 35 8.74 13.27 -0.72
C LYS A 35 8.24 12.08 -1.53
N SER A 36 8.56 12.06 -2.81
CA SER A 36 8.22 10.92 -3.65
C SER A 36 8.87 9.65 -3.12
N ASP A 37 10.16 9.73 -2.75
CA ASP A 37 10.86 8.57 -2.20
C ASP A 37 10.23 8.10 -0.90
N GLU A 38 9.79 9.04 -0.05
CA GLU A 38 9.10 8.69 1.20
C GLU A 38 7.82 7.93 0.91
N LYS A 39 7.03 8.40 -0.05
CA LYS A 39 5.79 7.73 -0.40
C LYS A 39 6.04 6.34 -0.96
N TYR A 40 7.08 6.21 -1.74
CA TYR A 40 7.45 4.91 -2.29
C TYR A 40 7.84 3.92 -1.18
N ALA A 41 8.61 4.38 -0.21
CA ALA A 41 9.01 3.52 0.91
C ALA A 41 7.78 3.07 1.71
N GLU A 42 6.84 3.99 1.96
CA GLU A 42 5.61 3.63 2.65
C GLU A 42 4.80 2.63 1.83
N ALA A 43 4.70 2.84 0.53
CA ALA A 43 3.97 1.92 -0.34
C ALA A 43 4.58 0.52 -0.30
N GLN A 44 5.91 0.42 -0.25
CA GLN A 44 6.58 -0.87 -0.17
C GLN A 44 6.25 -1.58 1.14
N GLN A 45 6.16 -0.85 2.24
CA GLN A 45 5.76 -1.44 3.52
C GLN A 45 4.33 -1.97 3.47
N ILE A 46 3.43 -1.21 2.84
CA ILE A 46 2.06 -1.67 2.68
C ILE A 46 2.01 -2.92 1.80
N LEU A 47 2.79 -2.92 0.73
CA LEU A 47 2.83 -4.07 -0.18
C LEU A 47 3.31 -5.32 0.56
N ALA A 48 4.29 -5.18 1.45
CA ALA A 48 4.78 -6.31 2.23
C ALA A 48 3.68 -6.87 3.14
N GLN A 49 2.87 -5.99 3.73
CA GLN A 49 1.76 -6.43 4.56
C GLN A 49 0.70 -7.14 3.73
N ILE A 50 0.42 -6.63 2.54
CA ILE A 50 -0.52 -7.28 1.63
C ILE A 50 -0.05 -8.68 1.30
N ASP A 51 1.24 -8.81 1.02
CA ASP A 51 1.83 -10.09 0.64
C ASP A 51 1.69 -11.11 1.78
N VAL A 52 1.94 -10.67 3.01
CA VAL A 52 1.79 -11.54 4.17
C VAL A 52 0.35 -12.02 4.30
N LEU A 53 -0.61 -11.12 4.12
CA LEU A 53 -2.02 -11.49 4.21
C LEU A 53 -2.43 -12.47 3.12
N LYS A 54 -1.89 -12.31 1.94
CA LYS A 54 -2.21 -13.21 0.84
C LYS A 54 -1.65 -14.60 1.06
N GLN A 55 -0.50 -14.69 1.72
CA GLN A 55 0.12 -15.98 1.99
C GLN A 55 -0.56 -16.75 3.09
N SER A 56 -1.23 -16.08 3.99
CA SER A 56 -1.95 -16.76 5.07
C SER A 56 -3.39 -16.96 4.69
#